data_b1f1069c4f4f6340de093aaf805b6dc8
#
_entry.id   b1f1069c4f4f6340de093aaf805b6dc8
#
_cell.length_a   1.000
_cell.length_b   1.000
_cell.length_c   1.000
_cell.angle_alpha   90.00
_cell.angle_beta   90.00
_cell.angle_gamma   90.00
#
_symmetry.space_group_name_H-M   'P 1'
#
loop_
_entity.id
_entity.type
_entity.pdbx_description
1 polymer ?
#
loop_
_entity_poly.entity_id
_entity_poly.type
_entity_poly.pdbx_seq_one_letter_code
_entity_poly.pdbx_strand_id
1 'polypeptide(L)'
;MPKISVIGAINWDINLFVERFPRIGEEVPVERIMRVPGGKGANVAVAAARLLGHGQVALIGCLGRDDIAERQIKILKDEGVDVSGIKFTGSAESGQAYILIDDEGRNIINTLFGANLELKPEDLRCERILSLLRASSIIVLIDPILETLMAAASIAKEYGKIVMWDAGVRSTLGAERLKEILRNVDYLVINEVEVKNLTGETNPLEAWRILSEINQQITLILKLGERGCSMINRRIMASVPPVNLEELGLKVVNTVGCGDSFLGAFAASKAQGLGDIESLERANLAGALKVTRPETRGSPSREMLERYLKFRAKARIIRR
;
A
#
# COMPACT_ATOMS: atom_id res chain seq x y z
N MET A 1 -8.77 -9.71 -17.97
CA MET A 1 -7.32 -9.52 -17.70
C MET A 1 -7.17 -8.36 -16.74
N PRO A 2 -6.25 -8.42 -15.78
CA PRO A 2 -6.12 -7.39 -14.76
C PRO A 2 -5.70 -6.04 -15.35
N LYS A 3 -6.22 -4.96 -14.79
CA LYS A 3 -5.79 -3.57 -15.06
C LYS A 3 -4.63 -3.15 -14.18
N ILE A 4 -4.52 -3.79 -13.00
CA ILE A 4 -3.48 -3.53 -12.00
C ILE A 4 -2.85 -4.85 -11.61
N SER A 5 -1.53 -4.89 -11.53
CA SER A 5 -0.79 -5.94 -10.82
C SER A 5 -0.12 -5.32 -9.59
N VAL A 6 -0.38 -5.88 -8.43
CA VAL A 6 0.28 -5.51 -7.17
C VAL A 6 1.35 -6.55 -6.88
N ILE A 7 2.59 -6.11 -6.66
CA ILE A 7 3.70 -6.97 -6.23
C ILE A 7 4.01 -6.63 -4.79
N GLY A 8 3.75 -7.56 -3.86
CA GLY A 8 3.92 -7.20 -2.47
C GLY A 8 3.63 -8.30 -1.45
N ALA A 9 3.82 -7.92 -0.18
CA ALA A 9 3.72 -8.82 0.96
C ALA A 9 2.28 -9.27 1.24
N ILE A 10 2.16 -10.53 1.67
CA ILE A 10 0.94 -11.17 2.12
C ILE A 10 1.20 -11.70 3.54
N ASN A 11 0.51 -11.15 4.54
CA ASN A 11 0.73 -11.51 5.95
C ASN A 11 -0.57 -11.96 6.60
N TRP A 12 -0.40 -12.68 7.71
CA TRP A 12 -1.45 -12.92 8.69
C TRP A 12 -1.17 -12.09 9.93
N ASP A 13 -2.05 -11.14 10.26
CA ASP A 13 -1.86 -10.24 11.39
C ASP A 13 -2.45 -10.87 12.66
N ILE A 14 -1.65 -10.95 13.71
CA ILE A 14 -1.99 -11.49 15.02
C ILE A 14 -1.96 -10.33 15.99
N ASN A 15 -3.13 -9.75 16.26
CA ASN A 15 -3.31 -8.65 17.19
C ASN A 15 -3.43 -9.22 18.62
N LEU A 16 -2.53 -8.81 19.48
CA LEU A 16 -2.43 -9.17 20.89
C LEU A 16 -2.82 -7.95 21.72
N PHE A 17 -4.01 -7.99 22.32
CA PHE A 17 -4.48 -6.89 23.18
C PHE A 17 -3.96 -7.12 24.59
N VAL A 18 -3.31 -6.09 25.14
CA VAL A 18 -2.67 -6.08 26.45
C VAL A 18 -3.05 -4.80 27.19
N GLU A 19 -3.11 -4.81 28.51
CA GLU A 19 -3.31 -3.60 29.32
C GLU A 19 -2.24 -2.54 29.02
N ARG A 20 -0.98 -2.97 28.94
CA ARG A 20 0.18 -2.13 28.64
C ARG A 20 1.30 -2.94 28.00
N PHE A 21 2.25 -2.28 27.39
CA PHE A 21 3.45 -2.96 26.87
C PHE A 21 4.34 -3.47 28.00
N PRO A 22 4.88 -4.70 27.89
CA PRO A 22 5.84 -5.22 28.84
C PRO A 22 7.17 -4.45 28.78
N ARG A 23 7.82 -4.28 29.93
CA ARG A 23 9.22 -3.83 30.02
C ARG A 23 10.16 -5.01 29.80
N ILE A 24 11.43 -4.74 29.57
CA ILE A 24 12.44 -5.79 29.44
C ILE A 24 12.45 -6.64 30.71
N GLY A 25 12.30 -7.96 30.55
CA GLY A 25 12.25 -8.93 31.65
C GLY A 25 10.89 -9.07 32.33
N GLU A 26 9.84 -8.43 31.80
CA GLU A 26 8.49 -8.47 32.39
C GLU A 26 7.55 -9.34 31.53
N GLU A 27 6.63 -10.03 32.21
CA GLU A 27 5.51 -10.73 31.58
C GLU A 27 4.22 -9.92 31.79
N VAL A 28 3.48 -9.70 30.72
CA VAL A 28 2.15 -9.07 30.74
C VAL A 28 1.15 -10.01 30.08
N PRO A 29 0.03 -10.34 30.73
CA PRO A 29 -0.99 -11.20 30.13
C PRO A 29 -1.60 -10.61 28.87
N VAL A 30 -1.88 -11.48 27.88
CA VAL A 30 -2.67 -11.13 26.70
C VAL A 30 -4.15 -11.33 27.03
N GLU A 31 -4.94 -10.29 26.98
CA GLU A 31 -6.37 -10.33 27.31
C GLU A 31 -7.21 -10.89 26.16
N ARG A 32 -6.84 -10.58 24.92
CA ARG A 32 -7.57 -11.00 23.73
C ARG A 32 -6.63 -11.15 22.54
N ILE A 33 -6.88 -12.15 21.72
CA ILE A 33 -6.17 -12.35 20.45
C ILE A 33 -7.16 -12.21 19.29
N MET A 34 -6.82 -11.40 18.30
CA MET A 34 -7.56 -11.30 17.04
C MET A 34 -6.62 -11.62 15.88
N ARG A 35 -7.04 -12.56 15.04
CA ARG A 35 -6.29 -12.98 13.86
C ARG A 35 -7.01 -12.53 12.61
N VAL A 36 -6.34 -11.73 11.77
CA VAL A 36 -6.96 -11.11 10.60
C VAL A 36 -6.03 -11.18 9.39
N PRO A 37 -6.59 -11.18 8.16
CA PRO A 37 -5.78 -11.09 6.97
C PRO A 37 -5.10 -9.72 6.88
N GLY A 38 -3.79 -9.73 6.59
CA GLY A 38 -2.94 -8.55 6.49
C GLY A 38 -1.94 -8.63 5.36
N GLY A 39 -0.87 -7.84 5.46
CA GLY A 39 0.14 -7.64 4.43
C GLY A 39 -0.24 -6.50 3.49
N LYS A 40 0.64 -5.50 3.39
CA LYS A 40 0.36 -4.27 2.63
C LYS A 40 0.05 -4.56 1.15
N GLY A 41 0.78 -5.48 0.50
CA GLY A 41 0.50 -5.87 -0.88
C GLY A 41 -0.91 -6.42 -1.06
N ALA A 42 -1.32 -7.34 -0.18
CA ALA A 42 -2.67 -7.90 -0.19
C ALA A 42 -3.75 -6.86 0.14
N ASN A 43 -3.48 -5.94 1.09
CA ASN A 43 -4.41 -4.87 1.45
C ASN A 43 -4.65 -3.90 0.28
N VAL A 44 -3.58 -3.49 -0.42
CA VAL A 44 -3.67 -2.64 -1.62
C VAL A 44 -4.42 -3.34 -2.74
N ALA A 45 -4.13 -4.63 -2.98
CA ALA A 45 -4.82 -5.41 -4.01
C ALA A 45 -6.33 -5.49 -3.75
N VAL A 46 -6.74 -5.78 -2.51
CA VAL A 46 -8.16 -5.81 -2.11
C VAL A 46 -8.79 -4.43 -2.21
N ALA A 47 -8.10 -3.37 -1.76
CA ALA A 47 -8.62 -2.00 -1.87
C ALA A 47 -8.91 -1.62 -3.33
N ALA A 48 -8.01 -1.94 -4.25
CA ALA A 48 -8.20 -1.68 -5.67
C ALA A 48 -9.29 -2.59 -6.28
N ALA A 49 -9.34 -3.88 -5.90
CA ALA A 49 -10.33 -4.83 -6.42
C ALA A 49 -11.77 -4.46 -6.02
N ARG A 50 -11.99 -4.00 -4.79
CA ARG A 50 -13.30 -3.50 -4.33
C ARG A 50 -13.81 -2.32 -5.15
N LEU A 51 -12.92 -1.54 -5.76
CA LEU A 51 -13.27 -0.37 -6.60
C LEU A 51 -13.38 -0.71 -8.08
N LEU A 52 -12.56 -1.63 -8.60
CA LEU A 52 -12.53 -2.00 -10.01
C LEU A 52 -13.44 -3.18 -10.36
N GLY A 53 -13.67 -4.09 -9.42
CA GLY A 53 -14.42 -5.32 -9.60
C GLY A 53 -13.53 -6.56 -9.77
N HIS A 54 -14.18 -7.72 -9.75
CA HIS A 54 -13.53 -9.03 -9.78
C HIS A 54 -12.62 -9.22 -11.00
N GLY A 55 -11.42 -9.79 -10.76
CA GLY A 55 -10.43 -10.12 -11.81
C GLY A 55 -9.74 -8.91 -12.45
N GLN A 56 -10.01 -7.68 -11.97
CA GLN A 56 -9.37 -6.46 -12.49
C GLN A 56 -8.04 -6.15 -11.78
N VAL A 57 -7.72 -6.86 -10.70
CA VAL A 57 -6.48 -6.70 -9.93
C VAL A 57 -5.86 -8.05 -9.69
N ALA A 58 -4.58 -8.20 -10.04
CA ALA A 58 -3.78 -9.38 -9.74
C ALA A 58 -2.83 -9.09 -8.57
N LEU A 59 -2.62 -10.08 -7.71
CA LEU A 59 -1.59 -10.05 -6.67
C LEU A 59 -0.46 -11.02 -7.02
N ILE A 60 0.75 -10.50 -7.01
CA ILE A 60 2.00 -11.24 -7.19
C ILE A 60 2.74 -11.20 -5.85
N GLY A 61 2.98 -12.35 -5.26
CA GLY A 61 3.57 -12.50 -3.95
C GLY A 61 4.02 -13.93 -3.69
N CYS A 62 4.42 -14.23 -2.47
CA CYS A 62 4.79 -15.58 -2.08
C CYS A 62 4.15 -15.95 -0.74
N LEU A 63 3.63 -17.18 -0.65
CA LEU A 63 3.08 -17.79 0.56
C LEU A 63 3.81 -19.09 0.86
N GLY A 64 3.79 -19.50 2.13
CA GLY A 64 4.23 -20.83 2.55
C GLY A 64 3.27 -21.92 2.06
N ARG A 65 3.56 -23.17 2.42
CA ARG A 65 2.65 -24.32 2.24
C ARG A 65 2.00 -24.67 3.58
N ASP A 66 1.15 -23.76 4.07
CA ASP A 66 0.55 -23.81 5.41
C ASP A 66 -0.93 -23.36 5.39
N ASP A 67 -1.60 -23.50 6.53
CA ASP A 67 -3.02 -23.12 6.70
C ASP A 67 -3.25 -21.62 6.46
N ILE A 68 -2.25 -20.78 6.73
CA ILE A 68 -2.34 -19.34 6.47
C ILE A 68 -2.48 -19.10 4.97
N ALA A 69 -1.69 -19.80 4.16
CA ALA A 69 -1.75 -19.70 2.70
C ALA A 69 -3.14 -20.05 2.17
N GLU A 70 -3.74 -21.16 2.62
CA GLU A 70 -5.07 -21.58 2.20
C GLU A 70 -6.13 -20.53 2.53
N ARG A 71 -6.09 -20.00 3.76
CA ARG A 71 -7.01 -18.95 4.23
C ARG A 71 -6.84 -17.66 3.42
N GLN A 72 -5.59 -17.22 3.18
CA GLN A 72 -5.30 -16.01 2.41
C GLN A 72 -5.79 -16.14 0.97
N ILE A 73 -5.52 -17.26 0.30
CA ILE A 73 -5.99 -17.50 -1.07
C ILE A 73 -7.51 -17.45 -1.16
N LYS A 74 -8.21 -18.09 -0.21
CA LYS A 74 -9.68 -18.05 -0.17
C LYS A 74 -10.18 -16.61 -0.03
N ILE A 75 -9.70 -15.89 0.98
CA ILE A 75 -10.14 -14.50 1.24
C ILE A 75 -9.85 -13.59 0.05
N LEU A 76 -8.66 -13.69 -0.57
CA LEU A 76 -8.29 -12.87 -1.72
C LEU A 76 -9.18 -13.15 -2.94
N LYS A 77 -9.53 -14.42 -3.19
CA LYS A 77 -10.48 -14.79 -4.25
C LYS A 77 -11.89 -14.26 -3.96
N ASP A 78 -12.36 -14.37 -2.72
CA ASP A 78 -13.67 -13.85 -2.31
C ASP A 78 -13.75 -12.32 -2.46
N GLU A 79 -12.62 -11.62 -2.27
CA GLU A 79 -12.47 -10.16 -2.53
C GLU A 79 -12.26 -9.82 -4.02
N GLY A 80 -12.28 -10.80 -4.91
CA GLY A 80 -12.18 -10.61 -6.35
C GLY A 80 -10.78 -10.37 -6.89
N VAL A 81 -9.73 -10.65 -6.11
CA VAL A 81 -8.33 -10.56 -6.53
C VAL A 81 -7.93 -11.79 -7.32
N ASP A 82 -7.26 -11.60 -8.46
CA ASP A 82 -6.60 -12.66 -9.19
C ASP A 82 -5.34 -13.10 -8.46
N VAL A 83 -5.35 -14.31 -7.94
CA VAL A 83 -4.26 -14.92 -7.15
C VAL A 83 -3.32 -15.79 -7.99
N SER A 84 -3.50 -15.80 -9.31
CA SER A 84 -2.68 -16.64 -10.20
C SER A 84 -1.19 -16.25 -10.18
N GLY A 85 -0.85 -15.02 -9.77
CA GLY A 85 0.51 -14.52 -9.58
C GLY A 85 1.21 -15.00 -8.30
N ILE A 86 0.50 -15.69 -7.39
CA ILE A 86 1.07 -16.11 -6.11
C ILE A 86 1.92 -17.37 -6.27
N LYS A 87 3.15 -17.30 -5.77
CA LYS A 87 4.09 -18.43 -5.64
C LYS A 87 3.87 -19.10 -4.29
N PHE A 88 4.09 -20.41 -4.23
CA PHE A 88 4.12 -21.18 -2.99
C PHE A 88 5.52 -21.75 -2.76
N THR A 89 6.04 -21.61 -1.54
CA THR A 89 7.33 -22.15 -1.13
C THR A 89 7.16 -23.15 0.00
N GLY A 90 8.05 -24.15 0.05
CA GLY A 90 8.17 -25.07 1.19
C GLY A 90 9.36 -24.71 2.10
N SER A 91 10.14 -23.66 1.77
CA SER A 91 11.33 -23.27 2.51
C SER A 91 11.07 -22.30 3.69
N ALA A 92 9.88 -21.69 3.71
CA ALA A 92 9.47 -20.76 4.75
C ALA A 92 7.96 -20.78 4.96
N GLU A 93 7.52 -20.49 6.18
CA GLU A 93 6.10 -20.27 6.49
C GLU A 93 5.60 -18.93 5.90
N SER A 94 4.29 -18.81 5.75
CA SER A 94 3.64 -17.57 5.31
C SER A 94 3.97 -16.41 6.25
N GLY A 95 4.06 -15.19 5.70
CA GLY A 95 4.37 -13.99 6.47
C GLY A 95 3.34 -13.74 7.57
N GLN A 96 3.81 -13.27 8.73
CA GLN A 96 2.98 -12.97 9.89
C GLN A 96 3.41 -11.64 10.52
N ALA A 97 2.46 -10.90 11.09
CA ALA A 97 2.74 -9.72 11.91
C ALA A 97 2.15 -9.93 13.31
N TYR A 98 2.97 -9.82 14.33
CA TYR A 98 2.58 -9.87 15.74
C TYR A 98 2.48 -8.44 16.25
N ILE A 99 1.26 -8.01 16.57
CA ILE A 99 0.94 -6.62 16.87
C ILE A 99 0.43 -6.56 18.29
N LEU A 100 1.24 -6.02 19.20
CA LEU A 100 0.79 -5.70 20.55
C LEU A 100 0.01 -4.39 20.49
N ILE A 101 -1.17 -4.36 21.11
CA ILE A 101 -2.04 -3.17 21.16
C ILE A 101 -2.42 -2.97 22.63
N ASP A 102 -2.11 -1.80 23.17
CA ASP A 102 -2.48 -1.45 24.54
C ASP A 102 -3.85 -0.77 24.62
N ASP A 103 -4.31 -0.50 25.85
CA ASP A 103 -5.62 0.13 26.12
C ASP A 103 -5.74 1.56 25.57
N GLU A 104 -4.61 2.23 25.30
CA GLU A 104 -4.58 3.55 24.66
C GLU A 104 -4.62 3.46 23.13
N GLY A 105 -4.62 2.23 22.57
CA GLY A 105 -4.59 1.98 21.13
C GLY A 105 -3.22 2.16 20.47
N ARG A 106 -2.16 2.34 21.25
CA ARG A 106 -0.78 2.36 20.75
C ARG A 106 -0.39 0.94 20.33
N ASN A 107 0.53 0.82 19.38
CA ASN A 107 0.94 -0.50 18.90
C ASN A 107 2.46 -0.65 18.77
N ILE A 108 2.91 -1.89 18.90
CA ILE A 108 4.26 -2.35 18.58
C ILE A 108 4.11 -3.52 17.61
N ILE A 109 4.82 -3.46 16.49
CA ILE A 109 4.69 -4.45 15.41
C ILE A 109 6.01 -5.19 15.23
N ASN A 110 5.93 -6.53 15.31
CA ASN A 110 7.02 -7.43 14.97
C ASN A 110 6.61 -8.26 13.76
N THR A 111 7.34 -8.17 12.66
CA THR A 111 7.00 -8.84 11.41
C THR A 111 7.93 -10.01 11.14
N LEU A 112 7.37 -11.19 10.99
CA LEU A 112 8.01 -12.33 10.35
C LEU A 112 7.70 -12.25 8.85
N PHE A 113 8.70 -11.88 8.06
CA PHE A 113 8.52 -11.78 6.60
C PHE A 113 8.29 -13.15 5.94
N GLY A 114 8.93 -14.21 6.45
CA GLY A 114 8.73 -15.59 5.98
C GLY A 114 8.79 -15.72 4.47
N ALA A 115 7.80 -16.38 3.89
CA ALA A 115 7.69 -16.62 2.45
C ALA A 115 7.70 -15.35 1.58
N ASN A 116 7.38 -14.17 2.13
CA ASN A 116 7.50 -12.91 1.38
C ASN A 116 8.93 -12.65 0.88
N LEU A 117 9.95 -13.17 1.58
CA LEU A 117 11.35 -13.06 1.17
C LEU A 117 11.74 -14.05 0.06
N GLU A 118 10.85 -14.97 -0.29
CA GLU A 118 11.10 -16.01 -1.29
C GLU A 118 10.58 -15.66 -2.70
N LEU A 119 9.96 -14.49 -2.87
CA LEU A 119 9.69 -13.95 -4.20
C LEU A 119 10.96 -13.33 -4.77
N LYS A 120 11.64 -14.04 -5.66
CA LYS A 120 12.93 -13.63 -6.23
C LYS A 120 12.75 -12.97 -7.61
N PRO A 121 13.75 -12.21 -8.12
CA PRO A 121 13.71 -11.60 -9.45
C PRO A 121 13.41 -12.58 -10.58
N GLU A 122 13.93 -13.80 -10.48
CA GLU A 122 13.74 -14.87 -11.48
C GLU A 122 12.27 -15.30 -11.61
N ASP A 123 11.55 -15.29 -10.49
CA ASP A 123 10.12 -15.66 -10.46
C ASP A 123 9.28 -14.72 -11.33
N LEU A 124 9.68 -13.45 -11.42
CA LEU A 124 8.97 -12.45 -12.22
C LEU A 124 9.05 -12.70 -13.72
N ARG A 125 10.04 -13.51 -14.16
CA ARG A 125 10.24 -13.84 -15.57
C ARG A 125 9.48 -15.08 -16.03
N CYS A 126 8.75 -15.76 -15.14
CA CYS A 126 7.89 -16.86 -15.57
C CYS A 126 6.69 -16.33 -16.38
N GLU A 127 6.29 -17.05 -17.44
CA GLU A 127 5.26 -16.58 -18.38
C GLU A 127 3.94 -16.23 -17.69
N ARG A 128 3.58 -16.94 -16.64
CA ARG A 128 2.38 -16.67 -15.84
C ARG A 128 2.40 -15.24 -15.24
N ILE A 129 3.51 -14.82 -14.65
CA ILE A 129 3.66 -13.47 -14.07
C ILE A 129 3.83 -12.44 -15.17
N LEU A 130 4.65 -12.72 -16.19
CA LEU A 130 4.82 -11.81 -17.33
C LEU A 130 3.50 -11.50 -18.03
N SER A 131 2.61 -12.48 -18.17
CA SER A 131 1.28 -12.26 -18.77
C SER A 131 0.42 -11.29 -17.95
N LEU A 132 0.47 -11.37 -16.60
CA LEU A 132 -0.22 -10.42 -15.71
C LEU A 132 0.38 -9.00 -15.85
N LEU A 133 1.70 -8.88 -15.86
CA LEU A 133 2.39 -7.60 -16.00
C LEU A 133 2.13 -6.95 -17.35
N ARG A 134 2.13 -7.72 -18.45
CA ARG A 134 1.80 -7.21 -19.79
C ARG A 134 0.36 -6.74 -19.88
N ALA A 135 -0.58 -7.46 -19.27
CA ALA A 135 -2.00 -7.12 -19.29
C ALA A 135 -2.32 -5.85 -18.50
N SER A 136 -1.60 -5.62 -17.41
CA SER A 136 -1.84 -4.48 -16.51
C SER A 136 -1.37 -3.16 -17.12
N SER A 137 -2.09 -2.09 -16.86
CA SER A 137 -1.64 -0.71 -17.17
C SER A 137 -0.81 -0.10 -16.03
N ILE A 138 -1.03 -0.58 -14.82
CA ILE A 138 -0.39 -0.07 -13.60
C ILE A 138 0.22 -1.24 -12.82
N ILE A 139 1.46 -1.05 -12.39
CA ILE A 139 2.16 -1.96 -11.49
C ILE A 139 2.38 -1.24 -10.18
N VAL A 140 1.85 -1.81 -9.09
CA VAL A 140 2.03 -1.29 -7.74
C VAL A 140 3.04 -2.14 -7.01
N LEU A 141 4.06 -1.52 -6.44
CA LEU A 141 5.15 -2.17 -5.71
C LEU A 141 5.04 -1.81 -4.23
N ILE A 142 5.03 -2.82 -3.37
CA ILE A 142 4.93 -2.60 -1.93
C ILE A 142 5.49 -3.79 -1.13
N ASP A 143 6.56 -3.53 -0.38
CA ASP A 143 7.28 -4.46 0.49
C ASP A 143 7.89 -5.75 -0.13
N PRO A 144 8.16 -5.90 -1.44
CA PRO A 144 9.01 -7.00 -1.89
C PRO A 144 10.46 -6.78 -1.45
N ILE A 145 11.30 -7.82 -1.53
CA ILE A 145 12.74 -7.63 -1.34
C ILE A 145 13.30 -6.66 -2.39
N LEU A 146 14.38 -5.96 -2.07
CA LEU A 146 14.87 -4.85 -2.90
C LEU A 146 15.22 -5.28 -4.32
N GLU A 147 15.86 -6.42 -4.48
CA GLU A 147 16.25 -6.96 -5.78
C GLU A 147 15.03 -7.28 -6.65
N THR A 148 13.99 -7.88 -6.05
CA THR A 148 12.73 -8.18 -6.74
C THR A 148 11.99 -6.90 -7.10
N LEU A 149 12.03 -5.90 -6.23
CA LEU A 149 11.42 -4.59 -6.44
C LEU A 149 12.07 -3.87 -7.63
N MET A 150 13.41 -3.86 -7.71
CA MET A 150 14.16 -3.27 -8.83
C MET A 150 13.86 -4.00 -10.15
N ALA A 151 13.87 -5.33 -10.13
CA ALA A 151 13.55 -6.15 -11.30
C ALA A 151 12.10 -5.90 -11.78
N ALA A 152 11.14 -5.82 -10.85
CA ALA A 152 9.74 -5.56 -11.17
C ALA A 152 9.53 -4.18 -11.81
N ALA A 153 10.19 -3.14 -11.28
CA ALA A 153 10.14 -1.80 -11.82
C ALA A 153 10.73 -1.74 -13.23
N SER A 154 11.87 -2.40 -13.46
CA SER A 154 12.51 -2.50 -14.78
C SER A 154 11.60 -3.19 -15.78
N ILE A 155 11.08 -4.37 -15.46
CA ILE A 155 10.15 -5.12 -16.32
C ILE A 155 8.90 -4.28 -16.63
N ALA A 156 8.34 -3.58 -15.63
CA ALA A 156 7.19 -2.71 -15.84
C ALA A 156 7.50 -1.60 -16.86
N LYS A 157 8.68 -0.99 -16.80
CA LYS A 157 9.09 0.04 -17.77
C LYS A 157 9.38 -0.52 -19.15
N GLU A 158 9.95 -1.71 -19.27
CA GLU A 158 10.11 -2.41 -20.55
C GLU A 158 8.76 -2.59 -21.27
N TYR A 159 7.68 -2.79 -20.52
CA TYR A 159 6.32 -2.91 -21.05
C TYR A 159 5.54 -1.59 -21.11
N GLY A 160 6.17 -0.45 -20.82
CA GLY A 160 5.53 0.87 -20.86
C GLY A 160 4.44 1.07 -19.79
N LYS A 161 4.57 0.40 -18.64
CA LYS A 161 3.58 0.46 -17.56
C LYS A 161 3.84 1.63 -16.62
N ILE A 162 2.78 2.11 -15.98
CA ILE A 162 2.87 3.04 -14.86
C ILE A 162 3.33 2.28 -13.63
N VAL A 163 4.37 2.78 -12.96
CA VAL A 163 4.91 2.21 -11.71
C VAL A 163 4.54 3.12 -10.55
N MET A 164 3.80 2.56 -9.58
CA MET A 164 3.50 3.19 -8.30
C MET A 164 4.25 2.45 -7.20
N TRP A 165 4.90 3.17 -6.31
CA TRP A 165 5.69 2.56 -5.23
C TRP A 165 5.38 3.18 -3.87
N ASP A 166 5.06 2.33 -2.87
CA ASP A 166 5.12 2.68 -1.45
C ASP A 166 6.44 2.14 -0.90
N ALA A 167 7.33 3.05 -0.50
CA ALA A 167 8.69 2.67 -0.10
C ALA A 167 8.72 1.95 1.27
N GLY A 168 7.75 2.23 2.14
CA GLY A 168 7.65 1.62 3.47
C GLY A 168 8.98 1.66 4.23
N VAL A 169 9.34 0.52 4.80
CA VAL A 169 10.61 0.37 5.55
C VAL A 169 11.86 0.59 4.69
N ARG A 170 11.77 0.44 3.36
CA ARG A 170 12.91 0.67 2.45
C ARG A 170 13.33 2.14 2.42
N SER A 171 12.45 3.07 2.77
CA SER A 171 12.78 4.50 2.87
C SER A 171 14.01 4.77 3.75
N THR A 172 14.27 3.93 4.75
CA THR A 172 15.42 4.04 5.66
C THR A 172 16.77 3.86 4.96
N LEU A 173 16.80 3.32 3.75
CA LEU A 173 18.02 3.18 2.95
C LEU A 173 18.48 4.49 2.31
N GLY A 174 17.60 5.51 2.25
CA GLY A 174 17.88 6.80 1.62
C GLY A 174 17.82 6.77 0.08
N ALA A 175 17.60 7.95 -0.51
CA ALA A 175 17.37 8.09 -1.96
C ALA A 175 18.56 7.64 -2.81
N GLU A 176 19.80 7.88 -2.35
CA GLU A 176 20.99 7.50 -3.11
C GLU A 176 21.12 5.98 -3.31
N ARG A 177 20.83 5.20 -2.25
CA ARG A 177 20.86 3.73 -2.37
C ARG A 177 19.67 3.17 -3.16
N LEU A 178 18.59 3.93 -3.26
CA LEU A 178 17.36 3.57 -3.96
C LEU A 178 17.22 4.23 -5.33
N LYS A 179 18.27 4.91 -5.82
CA LYS A 179 18.22 5.66 -7.08
C LYS A 179 17.87 4.80 -8.30
N GLU A 180 18.27 3.54 -8.31
CA GLU A 180 18.01 2.62 -9.40
C GLU A 180 16.51 2.37 -9.57
N ILE A 181 15.79 2.09 -8.46
CA ILE A 181 14.34 1.95 -8.53
C ILE A 181 13.66 3.29 -8.76
N LEU A 182 14.09 4.37 -8.10
CA LEU A 182 13.48 5.70 -8.23
C LEU A 182 13.46 6.20 -9.68
N ARG A 183 14.44 5.82 -10.51
CA ARG A 183 14.45 6.11 -11.95
C ARG A 183 13.28 5.50 -12.71
N ASN A 184 12.71 4.42 -12.20
CA ASN A 184 11.63 3.66 -12.81
C ASN A 184 10.25 3.90 -12.17
N VAL A 185 10.14 4.80 -11.18
CA VAL A 185 8.90 5.09 -10.47
C VAL A 185 8.22 6.33 -11.05
N ASP A 186 6.94 6.21 -11.40
CA ASP A 186 6.13 7.35 -11.83
C ASP A 186 5.46 8.05 -10.63
N TYR A 187 4.94 7.26 -9.67
CA TYR A 187 4.31 7.77 -8.46
C TYR A 187 4.95 7.15 -7.22
N LEU A 188 5.60 7.97 -6.42
CA LEU A 188 6.10 7.60 -5.10
C LEU A 188 5.07 8.02 -4.06
N VAL A 189 4.46 7.05 -3.36
CA VAL A 189 3.34 7.28 -2.42
C VAL A 189 3.78 6.92 -1.01
N ILE A 190 4.21 7.90 -0.23
CA ILE A 190 4.83 7.72 1.09
C ILE A 190 4.24 8.65 2.14
N ASN A 191 4.57 8.41 3.41
CA ASN A 191 4.19 9.27 4.53
C ASN A 191 5.35 10.22 4.93
N GLU A 192 5.14 11.05 5.93
CA GLU A 192 6.11 12.05 6.40
C GLU A 192 7.38 11.45 7.00
N VAL A 193 7.25 10.31 7.70
CA VAL A 193 8.41 9.60 8.25
C VAL A 193 9.24 9.01 7.11
N GLU A 194 8.57 8.40 6.15
CA GLU A 194 9.21 7.76 5.00
C GLU A 194 9.90 8.79 4.10
N VAL A 195 9.30 9.96 3.85
CA VAL A 195 9.94 11.00 3.06
C VAL A 195 11.17 11.58 3.74
N LYS A 196 11.10 11.78 5.07
CA LYS A 196 12.26 12.22 5.86
C LYS A 196 13.38 11.19 5.83
N ASN A 197 13.06 9.91 6.00
CA ASN A 197 14.04 8.83 5.91
C ASN A 197 14.71 8.79 4.52
N LEU A 198 13.91 8.97 3.47
CA LEU A 198 14.36 8.84 2.09
C LEU A 198 15.22 10.02 1.64
N THR A 199 14.85 11.24 2.00
CA THR A 199 15.45 12.47 1.47
C THR A 199 16.19 13.32 2.51
N GLY A 200 15.99 13.06 3.79
CA GLY A 200 16.45 13.93 4.88
C GLY A 200 15.56 15.15 5.13
N GLU A 201 14.59 15.42 4.23
CA GLU A 201 13.77 16.62 4.22
C GLU A 201 12.36 16.35 4.76
N THR A 202 11.81 17.36 5.47
CA THR A 202 10.40 17.37 5.91
C THR A 202 9.54 18.30 5.07
N ASN A 203 10.16 19.25 4.37
CA ASN A 203 9.46 20.11 3.42
C ASN A 203 9.15 19.33 2.14
N PRO A 204 7.87 19.18 1.74
CA PRO A 204 7.50 18.36 0.57
C PRO A 204 8.14 18.83 -0.75
N LEU A 205 8.34 20.14 -0.91
CA LEU A 205 8.93 20.70 -2.12
C LEU A 205 10.43 20.40 -2.22
N GLU A 206 11.16 20.54 -1.11
CA GLU A 206 12.60 20.22 -1.07
C GLU A 206 12.82 18.71 -1.24
N ALA A 207 11.99 17.88 -0.59
CA ALA A 207 12.01 16.44 -0.80
C ALA A 207 11.80 16.08 -2.28
N TRP A 208 10.80 16.70 -2.93
CA TRP A 208 10.58 16.48 -4.36
C TRP A 208 11.76 16.95 -5.23
N ARG A 209 12.42 18.05 -4.89
CA ARG A 209 13.61 18.53 -5.63
C ARG A 209 14.72 17.46 -5.64
N ILE A 210 15.04 16.89 -4.47
CA ILE A 210 16.04 15.81 -4.35
C ILE A 210 15.63 14.61 -5.23
N LEU A 211 14.39 14.18 -5.14
CA LEU A 211 13.88 13.05 -5.93
C LEU A 211 13.89 13.36 -7.43
N SER A 212 13.62 14.60 -7.82
CA SER A 212 13.59 15.04 -9.21
C SER A 212 14.98 15.11 -9.88
N GLU A 213 16.05 15.21 -9.10
CA GLU A 213 17.42 15.05 -9.61
C GLU A 213 17.71 13.62 -10.07
N ILE A 214 17.03 12.63 -9.46
CA ILE A 214 17.13 11.21 -9.84
C ILE A 214 16.18 10.90 -11.00
N ASN A 215 14.93 11.41 -10.91
CA ASN A 215 13.87 11.18 -11.90
C ASN A 215 12.99 12.42 -12.07
N GLN A 216 13.20 13.18 -13.14
CA GLN A 216 12.45 14.42 -13.42
C GLN A 216 10.95 14.20 -13.66
N GLN A 217 10.50 12.98 -13.92
CA GLN A 217 9.09 12.67 -14.16
C GLN A 217 8.36 12.19 -12.91
N ILE A 218 9.09 11.99 -11.80
CA ILE A 218 8.51 11.46 -10.57
C ILE A 218 7.42 12.38 -10.02
N THR A 219 6.31 11.79 -9.64
CA THR A 219 5.26 12.44 -8.86
C THR A 219 5.35 11.94 -7.42
N LEU A 220 5.64 12.84 -6.50
CA LEU A 220 5.64 12.57 -5.06
C LEU A 220 4.23 12.78 -4.51
N ILE A 221 3.66 11.76 -3.87
CA ILE A 221 2.40 11.82 -3.13
C ILE A 221 2.70 11.57 -1.65
N LEU A 222 2.36 12.54 -0.82
CA LEU A 222 2.55 12.47 0.63
C LEU A 222 1.21 12.26 1.33
N LYS A 223 1.15 11.19 2.11
CA LYS A 223 0.07 10.88 3.05
C LYS A 223 0.38 11.62 4.36
N LEU A 224 -0.47 12.58 4.75
CA LEU A 224 -0.25 13.49 5.90
C LEU A 224 -1.16 13.15 7.11
N GLY A 225 -1.74 11.94 7.13
CA GLY A 225 -2.65 11.48 8.18
C GLY A 225 -3.88 12.39 8.31
N GLU A 226 -4.11 12.92 9.51
CA GLU A 226 -5.21 13.83 9.82
C GLU A 226 -5.15 15.19 9.10
N ARG A 227 -4.05 15.50 8.42
CA ARG A 227 -3.88 16.71 7.61
C ARG A 227 -4.17 16.48 6.11
N GLY A 228 -4.66 15.29 5.74
CA GLY A 228 -5.00 14.95 4.36
C GLY A 228 -3.81 14.44 3.55
N CYS A 229 -3.58 14.97 2.35
CA CYS A 229 -2.48 14.55 1.49
C CYS A 229 -2.01 15.66 0.55
N SER A 230 -0.82 15.50 -0.03
CA SER A 230 -0.30 16.39 -1.06
C SER A 230 0.30 15.61 -2.23
N MET A 231 0.36 16.26 -3.39
CA MET A 231 1.00 15.76 -4.60
C MET A 231 1.89 16.83 -5.18
N ILE A 232 3.09 16.46 -5.58
CA ILE A 232 4.06 17.37 -6.19
C ILE A 232 4.69 16.70 -7.37
N ASN A 233 4.69 17.38 -8.51
CA ASN A 233 5.45 17.00 -9.69
C ASN A 233 6.00 18.26 -10.39
N ARG A 234 6.57 18.07 -11.56
CA ARG A 234 7.18 19.15 -12.36
C ARG A 234 6.23 20.29 -12.70
N ARG A 235 4.92 20.03 -12.78
CA ARG A 235 3.90 20.99 -13.29
C ARG A 235 3.07 21.62 -12.20
N ILE A 236 2.77 20.88 -11.15
CA ILE A 236 1.82 21.29 -10.12
C ILE A 236 2.29 20.87 -8.73
N MET A 237 1.85 21.64 -7.75
CA MET A 237 1.74 21.25 -6.35
C MET A 237 0.26 21.30 -5.97
N ALA A 238 -0.27 20.20 -5.45
CA ALA A 238 -1.66 20.10 -5.02
C ALA A 238 -1.72 19.63 -3.57
N SER A 239 -2.63 20.19 -2.78
CA SER A 239 -2.94 19.72 -1.43
C SER A 239 -4.42 19.41 -1.33
N VAL A 240 -4.76 18.27 -0.74
CA VAL A 240 -6.14 17.87 -0.44
C VAL A 240 -6.29 17.88 1.08
N PRO A 241 -7.16 18.72 1.63
CA PRO A 241 -7.39 18.75 3.07
C PRO A 241 -8.03 17.43 3.56
N PRO A 242 -8.00 17.15 4.87
CA PRO A 242 -8.65 15.95 5.41
C PRO A 242 -10.16 15.96 5.14
N VAL A 243 -10.73 14.76 5.08
CA VAL A 243 -12.19 14.59 5.07
C VAL A 243 -12.70 14.79 6.50
N ASN A 244 -13.69 15.63 6.67
CA ASN A 244 -14.33 15.83 7.97
C ASN A 244 -15.28 14.66 8.27
N LEU A 245 -14.81 13.69 9.05
CA LEU A 245 -15.58 12.50 9.41
C LEU A 245 -16.77 12.82 10.32
N GLU A 246 -16.68 13.85 11.17
CA GLU A 246 -17.76 14.26 12.08
C GLU A 246 -18.97 14.75 11.29
N GLU A 247 -18.77 15.54 10.23
CA GLU A 247 -19.84 15.97 9.31
C GLU A 247 -20.53 14.79 8.61
N LEU A 248 -19.85 13.65 8.50
CA LEU A 248 -20.39 12.41 7.93
C LEU A 248 -21.07 11.52 8.98
N GLY A 249 -21.06 11.90 10.25
CA GLY A 249 -21.50 11.08 11.37
C GLY A 249 -20.64 9.84 11.61
N LEU A 250 -19.37 9.89 11.19
CA LEU A 250 -18.42 8.78 11.28
C LEU A 250 -17.35 9.08 12.34
N LYS A 251 -16.80 8.01 12.94
CA LYS A 251 -15.72 8.11 13.95
C LYS A 251 -14.52 7.30 13.52
N VAL A 252 -13.33 7.74 13.95
CA VAL A 252 -12.09 6.98 13.80
C VAL A 252 -12.16 5.77 14.72
N VAL A 253 -11.91 4.58 14.15
CA VAL A 253 -11.91 3.28 14.84
C VAL A 253 -10.54 2.63 14.78
N ASN A 254 -9.91 2.59 13.59
CA ASN A 254 -8.61 1.96 13.39
C ASN A 254 -7.89 2.59 12.20
N THR A 255 -6.70 3.12 12.43
CA THR A 255 -5.89 3.79 11.38
C THR A 255 -5.01 2.81 10.57
N VAL A 256 -4.81 1.57 11.03
CA VAL A 256 -3.97 0.58 10.33
C VAL A 256 -4.59 0.22 8.98
N GLY A 257 -3.81 0.27 7.90
CA GLY A 257 -4.25 -0.01 6.53
C GLY A 257 -4.92 1.16 5.79
N CYS A 258 -5.02 2.37 6.41
CA CYS A 258 -5.55 3.54 5.70
C CYS A 258 -4.66 3.97 4.53
N GLY A 259 -3.33 3.84 4.68
CA GLY A 259 -2.36 4.09 3.61
C GLY A 259 -2.50 3.11 2.44
N ASP A 260 -2.77 1.83 2.75
CA ASP A 260 -3.01 0.80 1.75
C ASP A 260 -4.31 1.07 0.98
N SER A 261 -5.37 1.47 1.71
CA SER A 261 -6.64 1.89 1.12
C SER A 261 -6.48 3.10 0.21
N PHE A 262 -5.69 4.09 0.65
CA PHE A 262 -5.35 5.26 -0.17
C PHE A 262 -4.65 4.87 -1.46
N LEU A 263 -3.56 4.08 -1.38
CA LEU A 263 -2.79 3.66 -2.56
C LEU A 263 -3.63 2.81 -3.52
N GLY A 264 -4.40 1.85 -2.98
CA GLY A 264 -5.30 1.03 -3.78
C GLY A 264 -6.36 1.85 -4.51
N ALA A 265 -6.95 2.84 -3.84
CA ALA A 265 -7.94 3.73 -4.45
C ALA A 265 -7.32 4.70 -5.47
N PHE A 266 -6.11 5.20 -5.23
CA PHE A 266 -5.37 6.00 -6.21
C PHE A 266 -5.09 5.20 -7.47
N ALA A 267 -4.55 3.99 -7.33
CA ALA A 267 -4.26 3.10 -8.45
C ALA A 267 -5.53 2.73 -9.22
N ALA A 268 -6.63 2.41 -8.52
CA ALA A 268 -7.92 2.10 -9.13
C ALA A 268 -8.48 3.28 -9.94
N SER A 269 -8.41 4.49 -9.40
CA SER A 269 -8.86 5.72 -10.08
C SER A 269 -8.03 5.98 -11.33
N LYS A 270 -6.70 5.83 -11.25
CA LYS A 270 -5.81 5.94 -12.42
C LYS A 270 -6.11 4.87 -13.48
N ALA A 271 -6.38 3.63 -13.08
CA ALA A 271 -6.75 2.53 -14.00
C ALA A 271 -8.13 2.73 -14.66
N GLN A 272 -8.98 3.58 -14.09
CA GLN A 272 -10.24 4.05 -14.69
C GLN A 272 -10.06 5.23 -15.63
N GLY A 273 -8.83 5.76 -15.79
CA GLY A 273 -8.51 6.90 -16.66
C GLY A 273 -8.72 8.27 -16.02
N LEU A 274 -8.93 8.34 -14.70
CA LEU A 274 -9.11 9.61 -14.03
C LEU A 274 -7.80 10.41 -13.95
N GLY A 275 -7.91 11.74 -13.98
CA GLY A 275 -6.78 12.64 -13.79
C GLY A 275 -6.15 12.53 -12.40
N ASP A 276 -4.91 13.00 -12.26
CA ASP A 276 -4.15 12.89 -11.01
C ASP A 276 -4.86 13.52 -9.81
N ILE A 277 -5.44 14.71 -10.02
CA ILE A 277 -6.13 15.45 -8.94
C ILE A 277 -7.37 14.70 -8.47
N GLU A 278 -8.22 14.25 -9.37
CA GLU A 278 -9.42 13.50 -8.99
C GLU A 278 -9.06 12.16 -8.33
N SER A 279 -8.01 11.49 -8.83
CA SER A 279 -7.49 10.27 -8.24
C SER A 279 -6.98 10.50 -6.82
N LEU A 280 -6.30 11.63 -6.57
CA LEU A 280 -5.82 12.03 -5.26
C LEU A 280 -6.98 12.31 -4.28
N GLU A 281 -8.00 13.05 -4.72
CA GLU A 281 -9.20 13.35 -3.92
C GLU A 281 -9.96 12.06 -3.52
N ARG A 282 -10.12 11.12 -4.47
CA ARG A 282 -10.74 9.81 -4.23
C ARG A 282 -9.92 8.95 -3.27
N ALA A 283 -8.61 8.95 -3.43
CA ALA A 283 -7.70 8.22 -2.54
C ALA A 283 -7.75 8.75 -1.10
N ASN A 284 -7.77 10.08 -0.93
CA ASN A 284 -7.92 10.72 0.37
C ASN A 284 -9.24 10.33 1.06
N LEU A 285 -10.35 10.33 0.30
CA LEU A 285 -11.65 9.86 0.80
C LEU A 285 -11.62 8.37 1.17
N ALA A 286 -11.00 7.52 0.34
CA ALA A 286 -10.93 6.08 0.63
C ALA A 286 -10.10 5.79 1.90
N GLY A 287 -8.99 6.50 2.10
CA GLY A 287 -8.23 6.43 3.34
C GLY A 287 -9.03 6.88 4.57
N ALA A 288 -9.78 7.98 4.45
CA ALA A 288 -10.65 8.49 5.51
C ALA A 288 -11.83 7.53 5.82
N LEU A 289 -12.44 6.91 4.83
CA LEU A 289 -13.49 5.91 5.05
C LEU A 289 -12.94 4.63 5.68
N LYS A 290 -11.69 4.23 5.38
CA LYS A 290 -11.06 3.07 5.99
C LYS A 290 -10.89 3.24 7.50
N VAL A 291 -10.47 4.39 7.99
CA VAL A 291 -10.23 4.58 9.44
C VAL A 291 -11.48 4.43 10.28
N THR A 292 -12.67 4.44 9.70
CA THR A 292 -13.96 4.19 10.36
C THR A 292 -14.30 2.71 10.51
N ARG A 293 -13.44 1.81 10.05
CA ARG A 293 -13.59 0.36 10.06
C ARG A 293 -12.58 -0.30 11.00
N PRO A 294 -12.97 -1.32 11.78
CA PRO A 294 -12.07 -2.01 12.70
C PRO A 294 -11.02 -2.88 11.98
N GLU A 295 -11.36 -3.45 10.82
CA GLU A 295 -10.49 -4.38 10.11
C GLU A 295 -9.31 -3.64 9.45
N THR A 296 -8.11 -4.19 9.52
CA THR A 296 -6.93 -3.68 8.77
C THR A 296 -7.24 -3.59 7.26
N ARG A 297 -7.86 -4.63 6.71
CA ARG A 297 -8.31 -4.71 5.30
C ARG A 297 -9.71 -4.11 5.10
N GLY A 298 -10.03 -3.03 5.84
CA GLY A 298 -11.34 -2.36 5.87
C GLY A 298 -11.56 -1.28 4.80
N SER A 299 -10.87 -1.33 3.65
CA SER A 299 -11.06 -0.38 2.55
C SER A 299 -12.52 -0.34 2.06
N PRO A 300 -13.03 0.83 1.61
CA PRO A 300 -14.41 0.95 1.18
C PRO A 300 -14.71 0.14 -0.08
N SER A 301 -15.94 -0.35 -0.21
CA SER A 301 -16.47 -0.83 -1.48
C SER A 301 -16.69 0.33 -2.45
N ARG A 302 -16.87 0.02 -3.75
CA ARG A 302 -17.23 1.02 -4.76
C ARG A 302 -18.50 1.78 -4.36
N GLU A 303 -19.53 1.07 -3.93
CA GLU A 303 -20.80 1.66 -3.49
C GLU A 303 -20.60 2.63 -2.32
N MET A 304 -19.81 2.23 -1.33
CA MET A 304 -19.49 3.08 -0.19
C MET A 304 -18.72 4.33 -0.62
N LEU A 305 -17.68 4.19 -1.46
CA LEU A 305 -16.92 5.33 -1.96
C LEU A 305 -17.81 6.30 -2.75
N GLU A 306 -18.64 5.81 -3.67
CA GLU A 306 -19.54 6.65 -4.47
C GLU A 306 -20.60 7.36 -3.61
N ARG A 307 -21.15 6.70 -2.57
CA ARG A 307 -22.07 7.31 -1.61
C ARG A 307 -21.48 8.57 -0.97
N TYR A 308 -20.20 8.51 -0.58
CA TYR A 308 -19.52 9.62 0.09
C TYR A 308 -18.76 10.54 -0.87
N LEU A 309 -18.77 10.28 -2.17
CA LEU A 309 -17.95 11.03 -3.14
C LEU A 309 -18.24 12.54 -3.17
N LYS A 310 -19.50 12.94 -2.90
CA LYS A 310 -19.90 14.36 -2.80
C LYS A 310 -19.23 15.10 -1.64
N PHE A 311 -18.78 14.39 -0.63
CA PHE A 311 -18.10 14.93 0.56
C PHE A 311 -16.58 14.88 0.45
N ARG A 312 -16.02 14.43 -0.71
CA ARG A 312 -14.58 14.41 -0.87
C ARG A 312 -14.01 15.82 -0.78
N ALA A 313 -12.94 15.96 -0.04
CA ALA A 313 -12.22 17.22 0.04
C ALA A 313 -11.63 17.56 -1.35
N LYS A 314 -11.68 18.84 -1.72
CA LYS A 314 -11.20 19.33 -3.01
C LYS A 314 -9.76 19.82 -2.92
N ALA A 315 -8.97 19.50 -3.92
CA ALA A 315 -7.59 19.92 -4.00
C ALA A 315 -7.45 21.44 -4.16
N ARG A 316 -6.47 22.00 -3.46
CA ARG A 316 -5.92 23.34 -3.75
C ARG A 316 -4.68 23.14 -4.62
N ILE A 317 -4.66 23.78 -5.80
CA ILE A 317 -3.64 23.55 -6.81
C ILE A 317 -2.83 24.84 -7.01
N ILE A 318 -1.51 24.70 -6.97
CA ILE A 318 -0.55 25.73 -7.35
C ILE A 318 0.18 25.20 -8.58
N ARG A 319 0.11 25.96 -9.70
CA ARG A 319 0.88 25.67 -10.92
C ARG A 319 2.31 26.15 -10.70
N ARG A 320 3.26 25.36 -11.12
CA ARG A 320 4.71 25.63 -11.01
C ARG A 320 5.29 26.05 -12.32
#